data_228ed192c6a1ad64cd347bcb85dc34e3
#
_entry.id   228ed192c6a1ad64cd347bcb85dc34e3
#
_cell.length_a   1.000
_cell.length_b   1.000
_cell.length_c   1.000
_cell.angle_alpha   90.00
_cell.angle_beta   90.00
_cell.angle_gamma   90.00
#
_symmetry.space_group_name_H-M   'P 1'
#
loop_
_entity.id
_entity.type
_entity.pdbx_description
1 polymer ?
#
loop_
_entity_poly.entity_id
_entity_poly.type
_entity_poly.pdbx_seq_one_letter_code
_entity_poly.pdbx_strand_id
1 'polypeptide(L)'
;MAPKAKKPTEAVEKVETDEIYNALMFLANEFEEDNAPLQAVRCYEALCLKEVTLLPVPEARARVRLATLLLQYTDNVHKAKQHLEQCMLLLKNTHGYEKLKCQVFSGLARCYRLFGRETRRSWLNACTSGLDLATEAVKKYPEETSDWVTWQLHFVMDRADLFMVDCEFHAAERELTAGAELAKEAEMHEVAVAFALARLQRAIAQRASDEGVGAGEATCAAAAEEAVTELEEKEGEDAAAPARLHLRVLRMLGNLSAGNVQATADEPKFVARLIESIENKTDEELEEEHTYRWLPIRATIALAKLITGESLRPLGKFTEARRNLEAAVDQCDAACKFLGVMPEGGDADARAIVEQEQLMAEMRASTEKAASPSTKKSPRGKTKGKRPRDGKKAGTETETPEEDQPPVPPKRLWCGSEVDLAPRTAADARPYLYIRMLALQGLVGADLTSTKLSLAAARTEQMRAMVETYPR
;
A
#
# COMPACT_ATOMS: atom_id res chain seq x y z
N MET A 1 -63.47 -37.72 25.17
CA MET A 1 -62.57 -36.60 25.01
C MET A 1 -61.13 -37.14 25.05
N ALA A 2 -60.46 -37.25 23.91
CA ALA A 2 -59.08 -37.71 23.83
C ALA A 2 -58.15 -36.51 24.05
N PRO A 3 -57.00 -36.69 24.78
CA PRO A 3 -56.04 -35.61 25.02
C PRO A 3 -55.31 -35.32 23.72
N LYS A 4 -55.28 -34.02 23.31
CA LYS A 4 -54.47 -33.51 22.18
C LYS A 4 -52.99 -33.69 22.55
N ALA A 5 -52.29 -34.48 21.75
CA ALA A 5 -50.85 -34.62 21.80
C ALA A 5 -50.22 -33.24 21.50
N LYS A 6 -49.37 -32.77 22.39
CA LYS A 6 -48.50 -31.62 22.21
C LYS A 6 -47.48 -31.91 21.11
N LYS A 7 -47.37 -31.02 20.15
CA LYS A 7 -46.37 -31.06 19.07
C LYS A 7 -44.95 -30.98 19.68
N PRO A 8 -44.06 -31.90 19.35
CA PRO A 8 -42.67 -31.87 19.79
C PRO A 8 -41.73 -31.12 18.81
N THR A 9 -42.22 -30.05 18.19
CA THR A 9 -41.53 -29.49 16.99
C THR A 9 -40.55 -28.35 17.30
N GLU A 10 -40.80 -27.55 18.34
CA GLU A 10 -39.96 -26.34 18.57
C GLU A 10 -38.61 -26.60 19.25
N ALA A 11 -38.50 -27.62 20.09
CA ALA A 11 -37.23 -27.89 20.81
C ALA A 11 -36.19 -28.63 19.94
N VAL A 12 -36.65 -29.49 19.04
CA VAL A 12 -35.78 -30.24 18.11
C VAL A 12 -35.25 -29.31 17.02
N GLU A 13 -36.09 -28.45 16.45
CA GLU A 13 -35.66 -27.43 15.46
C GLU A 13 -34.62 -26.43 16.04
N LYS A 14 -34.72 -26.11 17.34
CA LYS A 14 -33.81 -25.17 17.98
C LYS A 14 -32.43 -25.77 18.28
N VAL A 15 -32.36 -27.04 18.61
CA VAL A 15 -31.10 -27.78 18.80
C VAL A 15 -30.38 -27.95 17.46
N GLU A 16 -31.08 -28.31 16.41
CA GLU A 16 -30.51 -28.47 15.06
C GLU A 16 -29.93 -27.13 14.52
N THR A 17 -30.57 -25.99 14.77
CA THR A 17 -30.10 -24.67 14.34
C THR A 17 -28.84 -24.23 15.08
N ASP A 18 -28.69 -24.51 16.36
CA ASP A 18 -27.50 -24.17 17.14
C ASP A 18 -26.30 -25.07 16.73
N GLU A 19 -26.55 -26.36 16.41
CA GLU A 19 -25.53 -27.26 15.89
C GLU A 19 -25.03 -26.84 14.50
N ILE A 20 -25.94 -26.49 13.60
CA ILE A 20 -25.61 -25.96 12.26
C ILE A 20 -24.80 -24.64 12.38
N TYR A 21 -25.23 -23.75 13.26
CA TYR A 21 -24.50 -22.49 13.48
C TYR A 21 -23.05 -22.76 13.94
N ASN A 22 -22.89 -23.61 14.97
CA ASN A 22 -21.58 -23.92 15.50
C ASN A 22 -20.69 -24.64 14.46
N ALA A 23 -21.26 -25.57 13.70
CA ALA A 23 -20.52 -26.29 12.66
C ALA A 23 -20.05 -25.35 11.54
N LEU A 24 -20.93 -24.47 11.03
CA LEU A 24 -20.58 -23.54 9.95
C LEU A 24 -19.63 -22.44 10.43
N MET A 25 -19.77 -21.97 11.67
CA MET A 25 -18.82 -21.03 12.29
C MET A 25 -17.43 -21.65 12.45
N PHE A 26 -17.36 -22.91 12.90
CA PHE A 26 -16.10 -23.63 13.02
C PHE A 26 -15.44 -23.79 11.63
N LEU A 27 -16.19 -24.29 10.64
CA LEU A 27 -15.69 -24.44 9.26
C LEU A 27 -15.25 -23.11 8.64
N ALA A 28 -15.97 -22.03 8.92
CA ALA A 28 -15.59 -20.71 8.41
C ALA A 28 -14.27 -20.24 9.03
N ASN A 29 -14.05 -20.45 10.34
CA ASN A 29 -12.79 -20.10 10.99
C ASN A 29 -11.62 -20.94 10.46
N GLU A 30 -11.81 -22.26 10.30
CA GLU A 30 -10.80 -23.14 9.68
C GLU A 30 -10.42 -22.65 8.27
N PHE A 31 -11.42 -22.27 7.44
CA PHE A 31 -11.14 -21.72 6.11
C PHE A 31 -10.45 -20.35 6.16
N GLU A 32 -10.70 -19.53 7.18
CA GLU A 32 -9.95 -18.28 7.37
C GLU A 32 -8.48 -18.58 7.73
N GLU A 33 -8.22 -19.53 8.62
CA GLU A 33 -6.87 -19.97 9.00
C GLU A 33 -6.11 -20.62 7.84
N ASP A 34 -6.80 -21.42 7.01
CA ASP A 34 -6.26 -22.05 5.80
C ASP A 34 -6.07 -21.06 4.62
N ASN A 35 -6.27 -19.75 4.84
CA ASN A 35 -6.18 -18.72 3.82
C ASN A 35 -7.13 -18.96 2.61
N ALA A 36 -8.30 -19.51 2.89
CA ALA A 36 -9.36 -19.84 1.92
C ALA A 36 -10.62 -18.95 2.11
N PRO A 37 -10.51 -17.61 1.99
CA PRO A 37 -11.55 -16.67 2.39
C PRO A 37 -12.86 -16.81 1.64
N LEU A 38 -12.83 -17.27 0.38
CA LEU A 38 -14.06 -17.46 -0.41
C LEU A 38 -14.91 -18.63 0.09
N GLN A 39 -14.28 -19.66 0.67
CA GLN A 39 -14.99 -20.78 1.32
C GLN A 39 -15.60 -20.31 2.64
N ALA A 40 -14.87 -19.52 3.44
CA ALA A 40 -15.39 -18.88 4.65
C ALA A 40 -16.60 -17.99 4.35
N VAL A 41 -16.54 -17.16 3.29
CA VAL A 41 -17.69 -16.35 2.82
C VAL A 41 -18.93 -17.22 2.58
N ARG A 42 -18.78 -18.36 1.91
CA ARG A 42 -19.92 -19.28 1.63
C ARG A 42 -20.53 -19.84 2.91
N CYS A 43 -19.70 -20.19 3.91
CA CYS A 43 -20.19 -20.64 5.21
C CYS A 43 -21.00 -19.55 5.92
N TYR A 44 -20.49 -18.31 5.95
CA TYR A 44 -21.21 -17.20 6.53
C TYR A 44 -22.47 -16.80 5.74
N GLU A 45 -22.44 -16.87 4.41
CA GLU A 45 -23.64 -16.66 3.58
C GLU A 45 -24.72 -17.69 3.90
N ALA A 46 -24.36 -18.97 4.06
CA ALA A 46 -25.27 -20.03 4.45
C ALA A 46 -25.95 -19.76 5.79
N LEU A 47 -25.20 -19.22 6.79
CA LEU A 47 -25.77 -18.80 8.08
C LEU A 47 -26.72 -17.62 7.97
N CYS A 48 -26.58 -16.76 6.96
CA CYS A 48 -27.40 -15.58 6.74
C CYS A 48 -28.64 -15.84 5.87
N LEU A 49 -28.87 -17.09 5.43
CA LEU A 49 -30.06 -17.44 4.66
C LEU A 49 -31.32 -17.32 5.51
N LYS A 50 -32.45 -16.94 4.87
CA LYS A 50 -33.75 -16.77 5.55
C LYS A 50 -34.32 -18.07 6.16
N GLU A 51 -33.83 -19.19 5.72
CA GLU A 51 -34.22 -20.51 6.19
C GLU A 51 -33.62 -20.88 7.54
N VAL A 52 -32.51 -20.21 7.90
CA VAL A 52 -31.83 -20.41 9.19
C VAL A 52 -32.29 -19.30 10.14
N THR A 53 -33.06 -19.67 11.16
CA THR A 53 -33.55 -18.73 12.19
C THR A 53 -32.57 -18.63 13.34
N LEU A 54 -31.63 -17.72 13.26
CA LEU A 54 -30.68 -17.44 14.34
C LEU A 54 -31.24 -16.44 15.36
N LEU A 55 -30.68 -16.47 16.57
CA LEU A 55 -30.87 -15.40 17.54
C LEU A 55 -30.17 -14.12 17.05
N PRO A 56 -30.66 -12.92 17.44
CA PRO A 56 -30.14 -11.66 16.90
C PRO A 56 -28.63 -11.45 17.04
N VAL A 57 -28.03 -11.89 18.13
CA VAL A 57 -26.57 -11.70 18.38
C VAL A 57 -25.70 -12.65 17.56
N PRO A 58 -25.95 -13.98 17.54
CA PRO A 58 -25.27 -14.89 16.62
C PRO A 58 -25.38 -14.47 15.17
N GLU A 59 -26.58 -14.08 14.73
CA GLU A 59 -26.79 -13.58 13.36
C GLU A 59 -25.95 -12.32 13.09
N ALA A 60 -25.94 -11.36 14.01
CA ALA A 60 -25.16 -10.14 13.86
C ALA A 60 -23.64 -10.45 13.78
N ARG A 61 -23.14 -11.38 14.59
CA ARG A 61 -21.72 -11.80 14.52
C ARG A 61 -21.36 -12.41 13.17
N ALA A 62 -22.19 -13.33 12.67
CA ALA A 62 -21.99 -13.95 11.36
C ALA A 62 -22.01 -12.89 10.24
N ARG A 63 -22.95 -11.95 10.29
CA ARG A 63 -23.07 -10.86 9.29
C ARG A 63 -21.88 -9.89 9.34
N VAL A 64 -21.35 -9.55 10.52
CA VAL A 64 -20.17 -8.69 10.67
C VAL A 64 -18.95 -9.38 10.07
N ARG A 65 -18.72 -10.67 10.40
CA ARG A 65 -17.62 -11.44 9.80
C ARG A 65 -17.75 -11.53 8.27
N LEU A 66 -18.95 -11.86 7.77
CA LEU A 66 -19.23 -11.88 6.35
C LEU A 66 -18.91 -10.53 5.68
N ALA A 67 -19.40 -9.43 6.25
CA ALA A 67 -19.14 -8.09 5.72
C ALA A 67 -17.64 -7.76 5.70
N THR A 68 -16.90 -8.14 6.74
CA THR A 68 -15.46 -7.94 6.82
C THR A 68 -14.74 -8.70 5.69
N LEU A 69 -15.06 -9.98 5.48
CA LEU A 69 -14.48 -10.78 4.40
C LEU A 69 -14.86 -10.25 3.01
N LEU A 70 -16.13 -9.83 2.83
CA LEU A 70 -16.55 -9.21 1.56
C LEU A 70 -15.75 -7.94 1.25
N LEU A 71 -15.45 -7.11 2.25
CA LEU A 71 -14.66 -5.89 2.09
C LEU A 71 -13.16 -6.14 1.90
N GLN A 72 -12.66 -7.28 2.35
CA GLN A 72 -11.24 -7.63 2.22
C GLN A 72 -10.93 -8.37 0.92
N TYR A 73 -11.81 -9.27 0.50
CA TYR A 73 -11.50 -10.23 -0.56
C TYR A 73 -12.41 -10.11 -1.79
N THR A 74 -13.41 -9.23 -1.76
CA THR A 74 -14.32 -9.04 -2.89
C THR A 74 -14.68 -7.56 -3.09
N ASP A 75 -15.14 -7.19 -4.29
CA ASP A 75 -15.64 -5.84 -4.60
C ASP A 75 -17.12 -5.64 -4.19
N ASN A 76 -17.68 -6.54 -3.38
CA ASN A 76 -19.10 -6.53 -3.02
C ASN A 76 -19.42 -5.57 -1.86
N VAL A 77 -18.94 -4.32 -1.93
CA VAL A 77 -19.14 -3.29 -0.89
C VAL A 77 -20.62 -3.05 -0.58
N HIS A 78 -21.48 -3.11 -1.60
CA HIS A 78 -22.93 -2.96 -1.41
C HIS A 78 -23.55 -4.08 -0.56
N LYS A 79 -23.13 -5.35 -0.78
CA LYS A 79 -23.58 -6.47 0.05
C LYS A 79 -23.04 -6.35 1.47
N ALA A 80 -21.77 -6.02 1.63
CA ALA A 80 -21.17 -5.80 2.94
C ALA A 80 -21.95 -4.72 3.74
N LYS A 81 -22.26 -3.59 3.10
CA LYS A 81 -23.08 -2.53 3.71
C LYS A 81 -24.45 -3.04 4.14
N GLN A 82 -25.16 -3.79 3.27
CA GLN A 82 -26.48 -4.34 3.61
C GLN A 82 -26.43 -5.27 4.83
N HIS A 83 -25.40 -6.14 4.94
CA HIS A 83 -25.22 -6.98 6.12
C HIS A 83 -24.97 -6.17 7.38
N LEU A 84 -24.15 -5.11 7.32
CA LEU A 84 -23.87 -4.23 8.46
C LEU A 84 -25.11 -3.41 8.88
N GLU A 85 -25.88 -2.90 7.91
CA GLU A 85 -27.16 -2.20 8.21
C GLU A 85 -28.17 -3.15 8.89
N GLN A 86 -28.23 -4.41 8.45
CA GLN A 86 -29.04 -5.42 9.10
C GLN A 86 -28.57 -5.72 10.52
N CYS A 87 -27.24 -5.75 10.77
CA CYS A 87 -26.68 -5.87 12.12
C CYS A 87 -27.16 -4.73 13.03
N MET A 88 -27.19 -3.50 12.54
CA MET A 88 -27.67 -2.36 13.33
C MET A 88 -29.13 -2.53 13.74
N LEU A 89 -29.98 -3.08 12.84
CA LEU A 89 -31.38 -3.37 13.16
C LEU A 89 -31.50 -4.47 14.21
N LEU A 90 -30.73 -5.56 14.08
CA LEU A 90 -30.72 -6.69 15.03
C LEU A 90 -30.22 -6.27 16.42
N LEU A 91 -29.23 -5.39 16.47
CA LEU A 91 -28.59 -4.96 17.73
C LEU A 91 -29.24 -3.71 18.35
N LYS A 92 -30.25 -3.13 17.71
CA LYS A 92 -30.86 -1.88 18.17
C LYS A 92 -31.37 -1.93 19.63
N ASN A 93 -32.00 -3.04 20.02
CA ASN A 93 -32.58 -3.22 21.33
C ASN A 93 -31.76 -4.17 22.22
N THR A 94 -30.57 -4.56 21.82
CA THR A 94 -29.70 -5.44 22.61
C THR A 94 -28.70 -4.61 23.43
N HIS A 95 -28.59 -4.95 24.72
CA HIS A 95 -27.64 -4.34 25.63
C HIS A 95 -26.47 -5.30 25.88
N GLY A 96 -25.28 -4.77 26.17
CA GLY A 96 -24.12 -5.59 26.51
C GLY A 96 -23.27 -6.04 25.30
N TYR A 97 -23.57 -5.55 24.09
CA TYR A 97 -22.83 -5.88 22.87
C TYR A 97 -22.25 -4.63 22.19
N GLU A 98 -21.80 -3.69 23.00
CA GLU A 98 -21.30 -2.39 22.54
C GLU A 98 -20.05 -2.56 21.65
N LYS A 99 -19.13 -3.50 21.96
CA LYS A 99 -17.95 -3.81 21.08
C LYS A 99 -18.39 -4.26 19.70
N LEU A 100 -19.41 -5.11 19.61
CA LEU A 100 -19.94 -5.56 18.31
C LEU A 100 -20.59 -4.39 17.54
N LYS A 101 -21.27 -3.47 18.22
CA LYS A 101 -21.81 -2.25 17.59
C LYS A 101 -20.69 -1.33 17.08
N CYS A 102 -19.59 -1.17 17.82
CA CYS A 102 -18.40 -0.44 17.35
C CYS A 102 -17.81 -1.07 16.08
N GLN A 103 -17.70 -2.41 16.03
CA GLN A 103 -17.26 -3.12 14.81
C GLN A 103 -18.20 -2.84 13.62
N VAL A 104 -19.53 -2.80 13.85
CA VAL A 104 -20.50 -2.47 12.80
C VAL A 104 -20.32 -1.03 12.32
N PHE A 105 -20.16 -0.05 13.22
CA PHE A 105 -19.94 1.34 12.84
C PHE A 105 -18.63 1.53 12.07
N SER A 106 -17.53 0.90 12.50
CA SER A 106 -16.26 0.90 11.77
C SER A 106 -16.40 0.28 10.39
N GLY A 107 -17.06 -0.87 10.27
CA GLY A 107 -17.35 -1.50 8.98
C GLY A 107 -18.20 -0.62 8.06
N LEU A 108 -19.23 0.05 8.58
CA LEU A 108 -20.04 1.02 7.82
C LEU A 108 -19.22 2.23 7.37
N ALA A 109 -18.37 2.78 8.25
CA ALA A 109 -17.46 3.87 7.91
C ALA A 109 -16.56 3.48 6.75
N ARG A 110 -15.98 2.26 6.79
CA ARG A 110 -15.16 1.70 5.70
C ARG A 110 -15.97 1.55 4.40
N CYS A 111 -17.22 1.05 4.44
CA CYS A 111 -18.07 0.99 3.26
C CYS A 111 -18.30 2.38 2.66
N TYR A 112 -18.65 3.37 3.49
CA TYR A 112 -18.90 4.74 3.02
C TYR A 112 -17.64 5.41 2.46
N ARG A 113 -16.48 5.14 3.03
CA ARG A 113 -15.19 5.58 2.49
C ARG A 113 -14.95 5.04 1.08
N LEU A 114 -15.26 3.76 0.84
CA LEU A 114 -15.12 3.11 -0.48
C LEU A 114 -16.11 3.62 -1.51
N PHE A 115 -17.31 4.06 -1.11
CA PHE A 115 -18.27 4.72 -2.01
C PHE A 115 -17.89 6.14 -2.41
N GLY A 116 -16.97 6.78 -1.67
CA GLY A 116 -16.42 8.08 -2.00
C GLY A 116 -17.26 9.25 -1.51
N ARG A 117 -17.13 10.41 -2.18
CA ARG A 117 -17.63 11.72 -1.70
C ARG A 117 -19.13 11.79 -1.48
N GLU A 118 -19.94 11.06 -2.22
CA GLU A 118 -21.40 11.09 -2.12
C GLU A 118 -21.91 10.61 -0.76
N THR A 119 -21.15 9.72 -0.11
CA THR A 119 -21.52 9.11 1.18
C THR A 119 -20.83 9.75 2.39
N ARG A 120 -20.15 10.89 2.20
CA ARG A 120 -19.41 11.60 3.24
C ARG A 120 -20.18 11.80 4.55
N ARG A 121 -21.43 12.27 4.45
CA ARG A 121 -22.27 12.50 5.66
C ARG A 121 -22.55 11.20 6.40
N SER A 122 -22.78 10.13 5.68
CA SER A 122 -22.99 8.81 6.27
C SER A 122 -21.73 8.27 6.93
N TRP A 123 -20.56 8.52 6.31
CA TRP A 123 -19.26 8.20 6.92
C TRP A 123 -19.06 8.96 8.23
N LEU A 124 -19.21 10.28 8.22
CA LEU A 124 -19.10 11.11 9.43
C LEU A 124 -20.07 10.67 10.53
N ASN A 125 -21.33 10.38 10.16
CA ASN A 125 -22.33 9.92 11.12
C ASN A 125 -21.97 8.56 11.72
N ALA A 126 -21.46 7.62 10.95
CA ALA A 126 -21.03 6.32 11.45
C ALA A 126 -19.89 6.46 12.45
N CYS A 127 -18.84 7.24 12.11
CA CYS A 127 -17.73 7.50 13.02
C CYS A 127 -18.18 8.24 14.30
N THR A 128 -19.07 9.23 14.18
CA THR A 128 -19.57 9.97 15.35
C THR A 128 -20.40 9.06 16.27
N SER A 129 -21.30 8.24 15.70
CA SER A 129 -22.09 7.31 16.50
C SER A 129 -21.22 6.23 17.18
N GLY A 130 -20.16 5.77 16.51
CA GLY A 130 -19.19 4.85 17.09
C GLY A 130 -18.40 5.49 18.23
N LEU A 131 -17.96 6.74 18.05
CA LEU A 131 -17.24 7.51 19.06
C LEU A 131 -18.13 7.79 20.30
N ASP A 132 -19.38 8.22 20.10
CA ASP A 132 -20.31 8.46 21.20
C ASP A 132 -20.55 7.17 21.99
N LEU A 133 -20.75 6.05 21.30
CA LEU A 133 -20.94 4.73 21.93
C LEU A 133 -19.71 4.32 22.75
N ALA A 134 -18.51 4.47 22.19
CA ALA A 134 -17.26 4.15 22.89
C ALA A 134 -17.05 5.07 24.11
N THR A 135 -17.41 6.36 24.01
CA THR A 135 -17.33 7.33 25.11
C THR A 135 -18.31 7.01 26.25
N GLU A 136 -19.50 6.55 25.92
CA GLU A 136 -20.46 6.08 26.94
C GLU A 136 -20.00 4.78 27.59
N ALA A 137 -19.37 3.88 26.80
CA ALA A 137 -18.88 2.60 27.27
C ALA A 137 -17.70 2.73 28.25
N VAL A 138 -16.79 3.69 28.09
CA VAL A 138 -15.73 4.01 29.07
C VAL A 138 -16.35 4.29 30.45
N LYS A 139 -17.45 5.05 30.50
CA LYS A 139 -18.13 5.36 31.78
C LYS A 139 -18.84 4.16 32.38
N LYS A 140 -19.34 3.26 31.53
CA LYS A 140 -20.12 2.10 31.93
C LYS A 140 -19.26 0.91 32.35
N TYR A 141 -18.06 0.75 31.75
CA TYR A 141 -17.15 -0.37 31.95
C TYR A 141 -15.74 0.11 32.30
N PRO A 142 -15.51 0.63 33.52
CA PRO A 142 -14.22 1.20 33.91
C PRO A 142 -13.07 0.19 33.93
N GLU A 143 -13.34 -1.09 34.07
CA GLU A 143 -12.36 -2.19 34.02
C GLU A 143 -11.83 -2.46 32.60
N GLU A 144 -12.55 -2.07 31.57
CA GLU A 144 -12.15 -2.25 30.17
C GLU A 144 -11.82 -0.90 29.51
N THR A 145 -11.41 0.09 30.27
CA THR A 145 -11.16 1.46 29.78
C THR A 145 -10.19 1.49 28.61
N SER A 146 -9.10 0.74 28.64
CA SER A 146 -8.10 0.68 27.57
C SER A 146 -8.69 0.25 26.24
N ASP A 147 -9.53 -0.80 26.23
CA ASP A 147 -10.19 -1.28 25.00
C ASP A 147 -11.13 -0.23 24.41
N TRP A 148 -11.88 0.48 25.29
CA TRP A 148 -12.83 1.49 24.88
C TRP A 148 -12.13 2.76 24.38
N VAL A 149 -11.03 3.16 25.00
CA VAL A 149 -10.19 4.27 24.51
C VAL A 149 -9.61 3.91 23.15
N THR A 150 -9.19 2.67 22.92
CA THR A 150 -8.75 2.21 21.58
C THR A 150 -9.84 2.42 20.53
N TRP A 151 -11.11 2.11 20.85
CA TRP A 151 -12.23 2.38 19.94
C TRP A 151 -12.46 3.89 19.72
N GLN A 152 -12.33 4.71 20.77
CA GLN A 152 -12.43 6.16 20.63
C GLN A 152 -11.36 6.70 19.68
N LEU A 153 -10.11 6.31 19.88
CA LEU A 153 -8.97 6.71 19.06
C LEU A 153 -9.12 6.26 17.61
N HIS A 154 -9.64 5.04 17.38
CA HIS A 154 -9.96 4.54 16.04
C HIS A 154 -10.96 5.47 15.32
N PHE A 155 -12.09 5.82 15.95
CA PHE A 155 -13.07 6.69 15.31
C PHE A 155 -12.60 8.13 15.15
N VAL A 156 -11.77 8.65 16.07
CA VAL A 156 -11.15 9.97 15.95
C VAL A 156 -10.20 10.01 14.74
N MET A 157 -9.39 8.96 14.55
CA MET A 157 -8.50 8.86 13.39
C MET A 157 -9.29 8.76 12.07
N ASP A 158 -10.35 7.93 12.02
CA ASP A 158 -11.22 7.83 10.84
C ASP A 158 -11.91 9.16 10.48
N ARG A 159 -12.28 9.97 11.48
CA ARG A 159 -12.83 11.32 11.27
C ARG A 159 -11.76 12.28 10.76
N ALA A 160 -10.56 12.21 11.31
CA ALA A 160 -9.45 13.02 10.83
C ALA A 160 -9.10 12.69 9.37
N ASP A 161 -9.07 11.40 9.01
CA ASP A 161 -8.87 10.94 7.63
C ASP A 161 -9.94 11.50 6.68
N LEU A 162 -11.20 11.48 7.09
CA LEU A 162 -12.29 12.07 6.31
C LEU A 162 -12.04 13.55 6.04
N PHE A 163 -11.69 14.33 7.07
CA PHE A 163 -11.40 15.75 6.91
C PHE A 163 -10.15 16.00 6.06
N MET A 164 -9.15 15.10 6.11
CA MET A 164 -7.96 15.16 5.23
C MET A 164 -8.33 14.96 3.76
N VAL A 165 -9.17 13.95 3.45
CA VAL A 165 -9.65 13.69 2.08
C VAL A 165 -10.42 14.87 1.50
N ASP A 166 -11.12 15.62 2.35
CA ASP A 166 -11.89 16.80 1.96
C ASP A 166 -11.08 18.11 2.00
N CYS A 167 -9.78 18.03 2.30
CA CYS A 167 -8.91 19.20 2.49
C CYS A 167 -9.39 20.17 3.59
N GLU A 168 -10.18 19.69 4.56
CA GLU A 168 -10.62 20.44 5.74
C GLU A 168 -9.55 20.40 6.85
N PHE A 169 -8.35 20.90 6.56
CA PHE A 169 -7.17 20.75 7.40
C PHE A 169 -7.34 21.26 8.85
N HIS A 170 -8.13 22.30 9.07
CA HIS A 170 -8.41 22.81 10.43
C HIS A 170 -9.31 21.87 11.25
N ALA A 171 -10.24 21.18 10.59
CA ALA A 171 -11.07 20.19 11.26
C ALA A 171 -10.24 18.95 11.59
N ALA A 172 -9.43 18.48 10.64
CA ALA A 172 -8.48 17.39 10.85
C ALA A 172 -7.52 17.67 12.02
N GLU A 173 -6.95 18.90 12.12
CA GLU A 173 -6.06 19.27 13.22
C GLU A 173 -6.73 19.15 14.59
N ARG A 174 -7.98 19.59 14.70
CA ARG A 174 -8.71 19.49 15.98
C ARG A 174 -8.91 18.04 16.41
N GLU A 175 -9.30 17.17 15.47
CA GLU A 175 -9.47 15.74 15.74
C GLU A 175 -8.16 15.08 16.13
N LEU A 176 -7.09 15.32 15.35
CA LEU A 176 -5.77 14.76 15.61
C LEU A 176 -5.17 15.25 16.93
N THR A 177 -5.40 16.53 17.31
CA THR A 177 -4.95 17.06 18.61
C THR A 177 -5.70 16.38 19.75
N ALA A 178 -7.03 16.29 19.66
CA ALA A 178 -7.83 15.62 20.67
C ALA A 178 -7.46 14.14 20.82
N GLY A 179 -7.18 13.46 19.70
CA GLY A 179 -6.70 12.08 19.73
C GLY A 179 -5.33 11.91 20.38
N ALA A 180 -4.40 12.83 20.10
CA ALA A 180 -3.08 12.82 20.74
C ALA A 180 -3.15 13.04 22.26
N GLU A 181 -3.99 13.98 22.71
CA GLU A 181 -4.23 14.23 24.13
C GLU A 181 -4.86 13.01 24.82
N LEU A 182 -5.90 12.42 24.22
CA LEU A 182 -6.54 11.23 24.74
C LEU A 182 -5.59 10.01 24.82
N ALA A 183 -4.75 9.82 23.81
CA ALA A 183 -3.75 8.75 23.80
C ALA A 183 -2.68 8.95 24.90
N LYS A 184 -2.24 10.20 25.14
CA LYS A 184 -1.32 10.54 26.23
C LYS A 184 -1.94 10.31 27.60
N GLU A 185 -3.20 10.72 27.81
CA GLU A 185 -3.93 10.47 29.06
C GLU A 185 -4.12 8.99 29.37
N ALA A 186 -4.24 8.16 28.34
CA ALA A 186 -4.37 6.73 28.42
C ALA A 186 -3.02 5.97 28.47
N GLU A 187 -1.90 6.68 28.49
CA GLU A 187 -0.52 6.12 28.46
C GLU A 187 -0.24 5.21 27.25
N MET A 188 -0.94 5.46 26.12
CA MET A 188 -0.79 4.73 24.86
C MET A 188 0.25 5.47 23.97
N HIS A 189 1.54 5.31 24.29
CA HIS A 189 2.63 6.11 23.70
C HIS A 189 2.75 5.90 22.18
N GLU A 190 2.65 4.68 21.66
CA GLU A 190 2.69 4.40 20.23
C GLU A 190 1.58 5.12 19.46
N VAL A 191 0.35 5.10 20.01
CA VAL A 191 -0.81 5.73 19.40
C VAL A 191 -0.66 7.26 19.44
N ALA A 192 -0.13 7.81 20.54
CA ALA A 192 0.17 9.25 20.65
C ALA A 192 1.17 9.69 19.56
N VAL A 193 2.21 8.90 19.32
CA VAL A 193 3.17 9.13 18.23
C VAL A 193 2.48 9.10 16.88
N ALA A 194 1.58 8.11 16.63
CA ALA A 194 0.85 8.02 15.37
C ALA A 194 0.01 9.28 15.10
N PHE A 195 -0.68 9.82 16.10
CA PHE A 195 -1.42 11.08 15.99
C PHE A 195 -0.50 12.28 15.75
N ALA A 196 0.66 12.34 16.43
CA ALA A 196 1.63 13.43 16.24
C ALA A 196 2.23 13.41 14.81
N LEU A 197 2.54 12.22 14.28
CA LEU A 197 3.00 12.05 12.90
C LEU A 197 1.91 12.41 11.88
N ALA A 198 0.65 12.03 12.13
CA ALA A 198 -0.48 12.41 11.29
C ALA A 198 -0.71 13.93 11.27
N ARG A 199 -0.51 14.63 12.40
CA ARG A 199 -0.52 16.11 12.46
C ARG A 199 0.56 16.72 11.59
N LEU A 200 1.78 16.17 11.63
CA LEU A 200 2.87 16.63 10.76
C LEU A 200 2.55 16.39 9.28
N GLN A 201 2.04 15.20 8.93
CA GLN A 201 1.61 14.88 7.58
C GLN A 201 0.53 15.85 7.08
N ARG A 202 -0.47 16.17 7.91
CA ARG A 202 -1.49 17.17 7.62
C ARG A 202 -0.87 18.55 7.34
N ALA A 203 0.08 18.99 8.19
CA ALA A 203 0.72 20.28 8.03
C ALA A 203 1.50 20.39 6.71
N ILE A 204 2.20 19.31 6.30
CA ILE A 204 2.89 19.22 5.01
C ILE A 204 1.89 19.28 3.85
N ALA A 205 0.77 18.53 3.93
CA ALA A 205 -0.27 18.52 2.91
C ALA A 205 -0.94 19.89 2.78
N GLN A 206 -1.24 20.56 3.88
CA GLN A 206 -1.82 21.91 3.89
C GLN A 206 -0.90 22.92 3.21
N ARG A 207 0.40 22.90 3.52
CA ARG A 207 1.38 23.78 2.88
C ARG A 207 1.47 23.55 1.37
N ALA A 208 1.36 22.30 0.92
CA ALA A 208 1.37 21.98 -0.50
C ALA A 208 0.12 22.49 -1.23
N SER A 209 -0.99 22.71 -0.50
CA SER A 209 -2.26 23.23 -1.04
C SER A 209 -2.35 24.76 -1.00
N ASP A 210 -1.79 25.37 0.05
CA ASP A 210 -1.87 26.82 0.30
C ASP A 210 -0.45 27.44 0.23
N GLU A 211 -0.12 28.11 -0.84
CA GLU A 211 1.15 28.83 -0.95
C GLU A 211 1.26 29.91 0.17
N GLY A 212 1.94 29.58 1.26
CA GLY A 212 2.37 30.59 2.22
C GLY A 212 2.18 30.32 3.73
N VAL A 213 1.55 29.24 4.17
CA VAL A 213 1.32 29.00 5.62
C VAL A 213 2.24 27.90 6.17
N GLY A 214 3.53 28.21 6.32
CA GLY A 214 4.51 27.28 6.91
C GLY A 214 4.61 27.28 8.45
N ALA A 215 3.84 28.13 9.15
CA ALA A 215 4.01 28.33 10.60
C ALA A 215 3.62 27.12 11.47
N GLY A 216 2.70 26.27 11.02
CA GLY A 216 2.24 25.11 11.77
C GLY A 216 3.13 23.86 11.65
N GLU A 217 3.90 23.74 10.56
CA GLU A 217 4.72 22.54 10.30
C GLU A 217 5.86 22.38 11.32
N ALA A 218 6.57 23.44 11.62
CA ALA A 218 7.65 23.41 12.61
C ALA A 218 7.15 23.00 14.01
N THR A 219 5.98 23.49 14.39
CA THR A 219 5.34 23.13 15.67
C THR A 219 4.92 21.65 15.68
N CYS A 220 4.30 21.16 14.58
CA CYS A 220 3.94 19.75 14.45
C CYS A 220 5.17 18.84 14.42
N ALA A 221 6.26 19.27 13.76
CA ALA A 221 7.51 18.52 13.72
C ALA A 221 8.17 18.44 15.12
N ALA A 222 8.14 19.52 15.90
CA ALA A 222 8.65 19.52 17.27
C ALA A 222 7.82 18.61 18.19
N ALA A 223 6.48 18.68 18.10
CA ALA A 223 5.58 17.80 18.85
C ALA A 223 5.77 16.32 18.49
N ALA A 224 6.00 16.01 17.20
CA ALA A 224 6.26 14.65 16.77
C ALA A 224 7.64 14.14 17.26
N GLU A 225 8.67 15.00 17.28
CA GLU A 225 9.98 14.66 17.83
C GLU A 225 9.89 14.37 19.34
N GLU A 226 9.15 15.20 20.10
CA GLU A 226 8.89 14.99 21.53
C GLU A 226 8.18 13.64 21.78
N ALA A 227 7.11 13.36 21.03
CA ALA A 227 6.35 12.10 21.17
C ALA A 227 7.22 10.87 20.85
N VAL A 228 8.05 10.91 19.81
CA VAL A 228 8.96 9.81 19.46
C VAL A 228 10.04 9.64 20.52
N THR A 229 10.53 10.72 21.10
CA THR A 229 11.53 10.65 22.19
C THR A 229 10.92 10.07 23.47
N GLU A 230 9.68 10.46 23.79
CA GLU A 230 8.94 9.88 24.92
C GLU A 230 8.70 8.36 24.74
N LEU A 231 8.36 7.92 23.53
CA LEU A 231 8.23 6.50 23.19
C LEU A 231 9.57 5.76 23.38
N GLU A 232 10.67 6.34 22.91
CA GLU A 232 12.02 5.78 23.05
C GLU A 232 12.44 5.63 24.51
N GLU A 233 12.14 6.63 25.36
CA GLU A 233 12.41 6.59 26.79
C GLU A 233 11.60 5.54 27.54
N LYS A 234 10.37 5.24 27.08
CA LYS A 234 9.44 4.30 27.72
C LYS A 234 9.60 2.88 27.24
N GLU A 235 9.76 2.66 25.95
CA GLU A 235 9.71 1.34 25.30
C GLU A 235 11.06 0.91 24.71
N GLY A 236 12.00 1.86 24.58
CA GLY A 236 13.35 1.61 24.09
C GLY A 236 13.56 2.02 22.64
N GLU A 237 14.84 2.12 22.24
CA GLU A 237 15.28 2.60 20.94
C GLU A 237 14.77 1.72 19.79
N ASP A 238 14.76 0.39 19.98
CA ASP A 238 14.33 -0.57 18.96
C ASP A 238 12.83 -0.49 18.67
N ALA A 239 12.00 -0.28 19.68
CA ALA A 239 10.56 -0.09 19.52
C ALA A 239 10.24 1.25 18.84
N ALA A 240 10.99 2.31 19.16
CA ALA A 240 10.81 3.63 18.57
C ALA A 240 11.40 3.78 17.15
N ALA A 241 12.26 2.84 16.68
CA ALA A 241 12.96 2.97 15.41
C ALA A 241 12.02 3.13 14.18
N PRO A 242 10.90 2.40 14.04
CA PRO A 242 9.95 2.60 12.94
C PRO A 242 9.30 4.00 12.96
N ALA A 243 8.91 4.47 14.15
CA ALA A 243 8.31 5.80 14.32
C ALA A 243 9.32 6.91 14.02
N ARG A 244 10.57 6.73 14.44
CA ARG A 244 11.68 7.65 14.15
C ARG A 244 12.00 7.70 12.66
N LEU A 245 11.99 6.56 11.98
CA LEU A 245 12.14 6.51 10.52
C LEU A 245 11.00 7.28 9.83
N HIS A 246 9.78 7.05 10.24
CA HIS A 246 8.60 7.74 9.71
C HIS A 246 8.70 9.25 9.88
N LEU A 247 9.07 9.73 11.08
CA LEU A 247 9.31 11.15 11.35
C LEU A 247 10.37 11.75 10.42
N ARG A 248 11.51 11.06 10.24
CA ARG A 248 12.58 11.52 9.36
C ARG A 248 12.13 11.60 7.91
N VAL A 249 11.40 10.61 7.43
CA VAL A 249 10.83 10.60 6.07
C VAL A 249 9.86 11.78 5.87
N LEU A 250 8.97 12.05 6.81
CA LEU A 250 8.07 13.21 6.75
C LEU A 250 8.84 14.54 6.73
N ARG A 251 9.87 14.69 7.56
CA ARG A 251 10.72 15.89 7.55
C ARG A 251 11.45 16.08 6.22
N MET A 252 12.01 15.01 5.66
CA MET A 252 12.62 15.04 4.33
C MET A 252 11.62 15.43 3.26
N LEU A 253 10.42 14.84 3.29
CA LEU A 253 9.34 15.17 2.36
C LEU A 253 8.91 16.64 2.50
N GLY A 254 8.77 17.13 3.74
CA GLY A 254 8.49 18.53 4.05
C GLY A 254 9.56 19.47 3.48
N ASN A 255 10.83 19.19 3.72
CA ASN A 255 11.94 19.97 3.19
C ASN A 255 12.01 19.94 1.66
N LEU A 256 11.82 18.76 1.05
CA LEU A 256 11.82 18.62 -0.41
C LEU A 256 10.69 19.44 -1.06
N SER A 257 9.47 19.35 -0.52
CA SER A 257 8.32 20.10 -1.02
C SER A 257 8.45 21.62 -0.80
N ALA A 258 9.24 22.05 0.18
CA ALA A 258 9.61 23.46 0.39
C ALA A 258 10.75 23.93 -0.53
N GLY A 259 11.34 23.05 -1.34
CA GLY A 259 12.54 23.37 -2.13
C GLY A 259 13.83 23.48 -1.30
N ASN A 260 13.80 23.14 0.00
CA ASN A 260 14.94 23.24 0.90
C ASN A 260 15.82 21.96 0.83
N VAL A 261 16.44 21.76 -0.34
CA VAL A 261 17.23 20.56 -0.63
C VAL A 261 18.47 20.44 0.30
N GLN A 262 19.04 21.54 0.71
CA GLN A 262 20.22 21.56 1.59
C GLN A 262 19.91 20.95 2.97
N ALA A 263 18.73 21.21 3.52
CA ALA A 263 18.31 20.66 4.80
C ALA A 263 18.13 19.12 4.78
N THR A 264 17.91 18.55 3.60
CA THR A 264 17.81 17.09 3.43
C THR A 264 19.16 16.40 3.22
N ALA A 265 20.25 17.15 3.01
CA ALA A 265 21.54 16.58 2.61
C ALA A 265 22.21 15.71 3.69
N ASP A 266 21.95 15.98 4.97
CA ASP A 266 22.52 15.22 6.09
C ASP A 266 21.60 14.10 6.61
N GLU A 267 20.30 14.17 6.35
CA GLU A 267 19.30 13.18 6.78
C GLU A 267 19.57 11.75 6.24
N PRO A 268 20.06 11.54 5.00
CA PRO A 268 20.28 10.20 4.46
C PRO A 268 21.18 9.30 5.31
N LYS A 269 22.13 9.87 6.04
CA LYS A 269 23.04 9.09 6.89
C LYS A 269 22.36 8.56 8.14
N PHE A 270 21.45 9.35 8.73
CA PHE A 270 20.65 8.92 9.87
C PHE A 270 19.61 7.90 9.45
N VAL A 271 18.94 8.15 8.32
CA VAL A 271 17.96 7.24 7.73
C VAL A 271 18.59 5.88 7.40
N ALA A 272 19.81 5.85 6.83
CA ALA A 272 20.50 4.61 6.51
C ALA A 272 20.76 3.74 7.76
N ARG A 273 21.15 4.33 8.89
CA ARG A 273 21.36 3.60 10.15
C ARG A 273 20.05 3.03 10.71
N LEU A 274 18.96 3.82 10.64
CA LEU A 274 17.64 3.37 11.08
C LEU A 274 17.13 2.22 10.19
N ILE A 275 17.34 2.31 8.88
CA ILE A 275 16.99 1.24 7.95
C ILE A 275 17.77 -0.04 8.30
N GLU A 276 19.08 0.06 8.53
CA GLU A 276 19.91 -1.09 8.87
C GLU A 276 19.46 -1.77 10.17
N SER A 277 19.04 -0.99 11.19
CA SER A 277 18.50 -1.57 12.44
C SER A 277 17.16 -2.25 12.24
N ILE A 278 16.31 -1.74 11.34
CA ILE A 278 14.98 -2.30 11.04
C ILE A 278 15.08 -3.52 10.11
N GLU A 279 15.94 -3.49 9.08
CA GLU A 279 16.12 -4.62 8.12
C GLU A 279 16.67 -5.89 8.79
N ASN A 280 17.25 -5.78 9.98
CA ASN A 280 17.71 -6.94 10.77
C ASN A 280 16.57 -7.66 11.50
N LYS A 281 15.34 -7.10 11.55
CA LYS A 281 14.16 -7.73 12.13
C LYS A 281 13.44 -8.60 11.11
N THR A 282 12.81 -9.67 11.57
CA THR A 282 11.97 -10.52 10.70
C THR A 282 10.69 -9.81 10.28
N ASP A 283 10.10 -10.23 9.16
CA ASP A 283 8.84 -9.65 8.66
C ASP A 283 7.69 -9.84 9.65
N GLU A 284 7.66 -10.98 10.35
CA GLU A 284 6.65 -11.29 11.37
C GLU A 284 6.76 -10.33 12.55
N GLU A 285 7.98 -10.04 13.05
CA GLU A 285 8.22 -9.05 14.11
C GLU A 285 7.82 -7.63 13.71
N LEU A 286 7.90 -7.32 12.41
CA LEU A 286 7.54 -6.00 11.90
C LEU A 286 6.03 -5.84 11.64
N GLU A 287 5.30 -6.92 11.38
CA GLU A 287 3.86 -6.88 11.07
C GLU A 287 2.98 -6.92 12.34
N GLU A 288 3.40 -7.58 13.41
CA GLU A 288 2.60 -7.76 14.62
C GLU A 288 2.49 -6.49 15.49
N GLU A 289 3.43 -5.56 15.40
CA GLU A 289 3.63 -4.55 16.44
C GLU A 289 2.76 -3.30 16.36
N HIS A 290 2.06 -2.91 15.24
CA HIS A 290 1.51 -1.55 15.21
C HIS A 290 0.12 -1.40 14.57
N THR A 291 -0.85 -1.02 15.36
CA THR A 291 -2.25 -0.78 14.97
C THR A 291 -2.45 0.48 14.13
N TYR A 292 -1.57 1.49 14.28
CA TYR A 292 -1.68 2.80 13.63
C TYR A 292 -0.43 3.12 12.80
N ARG A 293 -0.43 2.73 11.53
CA ARG A 293 0.69 3.04 10.61
C ARG A 293 0.18 3.83 9.41
N TRP A 294 0.94 4.86 9.05
CA TRP A 294 0.72 5.59 7.80
C TRP A 294 1.02 4.73 6.58
N LEU A 295 2.19 4.09 6.55
CA LEU A 295 2.64 3.18 5.50
C LEU A 295 3.24 1.92 6.12
N PRO A 296 3.18 0.78 5.43
CA PRO A 296 3.98 -0.37 5.80
C PRO A 296 5.46 0.00 5.91
N ILE A 297 6.18 -0.57 6.85
CA ILE A 297 7.56 -0.18 7.13
C ILE A 297 8.47 -0.31 5.89
N ARG A 298 8.31 -1.35 5.09
CA ARG A 298 9.03 -1.53 3.82
C ARG A 298 8.71 -0.44 2.81
N ALA A 299 7.46 0.03 2.75
CA ALA A 299 7.08 1.17 1.91
C ALA A 299 7.70 2.48 2.42
N THR A 300 7.79 2.66 3.75
CA THR A 300 8.48 3.80 4.36
C THR A 300 9.97 3.78 4.02
N ILE A 301 10.63 2.62 4.05
CA ILE A 301 12.03 2.45 3.62
C ILE A 301 12.20 2.80 2.14
N ALA A 302 11.34 2.27 1.27
CA ALA A 302 11.37 2.58 -0.17
C ALA A 302 11.17 4.08 -0.42
N LEU A 303 10.23 4.72 0.29
CA LEU A 303 9.98 6.16 0.22
C LEU A 303 11.18 6.98 0.71
N ALA A 304 11.85 6.56 1.78
CA ALA A 304 13.07 7.19 2.25
C ALA A 304 14.18 7.18 1.20
N LYS A 305 14.38 6.04 0.54
CA LYS A 305 15.34 5.89 -0.55
C LYS A 305 14.96 6.75 -1.78
N LEU A 306 13.67 6.80 -2.13
CA LEU A 306 13.14 7.67 -3.19
C LEU A 306 13.46 9.14 -2.91
N ILE A 307 13.06 9.65 -1.73
CA ILE A 307 13.25 11.07 -1.36
C ILE A 307 14.73 11.41 -1.32
N THR A 308 15.57 10.51 -0.79
CA THR A 308 17.02 10.68 -0.80
C THR A 308 17.56 10.83 -2.23
N GLY A 309 17.12 9.95 -3.15
CA GLY A 309 17.51 10.02 -4.56
C GLY A 309 17.09 11.34 -5.21
N GLU A 310 15.85 11.77 -5.01
CA GLU A 310 15.33 13.03 -5.54
C GLU A 310 16.04 14.26 -4.96
N SER A 311 16.41 14.25 -3.69
CA SER A 311 17.16 15.35 -3.05
C SER A 311 18.60 15.48 -3.55
N LEU A 312 19.23 14.39 -4.01
CA LEU A 312 20.60 14.39 -4.50
C LEU A 312 20.72 14.88 -5.95
N ARG A 313 19.64 14.80 -6.75
CA ARG A 313 19.64 15.23 -8.16
C ARG A 313 19.94 16.72 -8.34
N PRO A 314 19.29 17.66 -7.65
CA PRO A 314 19.60 19.09 -7.72
C PRO A 314 21.01 19.43 -7.27
N LEU A 315 21.61 18.61 -6.40
CA LEU A 315 22.99 18.76 -5.93
C LEU A 315 24.05 18.24 -6.95
N GLY A 316 23.62 17.74 -8.09
CA GLY A 316 24.49 17.18 -9.14
C GLY A 316 25.08 15.80 -8.81
N LYS A 317 24.66 15.14 -7.73
CA LYS A 317 25.14 13.84 -7.30
C LYS A 317 24.38 12.70 -8.00
N PHE A 318 24.40 12.69 -9.32
CA PHE A 318 23.56 11.79 -10.14
C PHE A 318 23.82 10.29 -9.91
N THR A 319 25.07 9.90 -9.62
CA THR A 319 25.42 8.49 -9.37
C THR A 319 24.80 8.00 -8.05
N GLU A 320 24.92 8.78 -6.98
CA GLU A 320 24.31 8.47 -5.68
C GLU A 320 22.78 8.52 -5.76
N ALA A 321 22.23 9.51 -6.47
CA ALA A 321 20.79 9.63 -6.72
C ALA A 321 20.25 8.38 -7.41
N ARG A 322 20.89 7.96 -8.50
CA ARG A 322 20.52 6.75 -9.23
C ARG A 322 20.51 5.51 -8.32
N ARG A 323 21.59 5.29 -7.55
CA ARG A 323 21.71 4.15 -6.64
C ARG A 323 20.54 4.09 -5.64
N ASN A 324 20.16 5.26 -5.06
CA ASN A 324 19.04 5.31 -4.12
C ASN A 324 17.70 5.05 -4.80
N LEU A 325 17.49 5.60 -6.01
CA LEU A 325 16.26 5.35 -6.77
C LEU A 325 16.13 3.89 -7.22
N GLU A 326 17.21 3.26 -7.64
CA GLU A 326 17.26 1.83 -7.98
C GLU A 326 16.96 0.98 -6.73
N ALA A 327 17.56 1.30 -5.59
CA ALA A 327 17.27 0.63 -4.33
C ALA A 327 15.80 0.80 -3.88
N ALA A 328 15.18 1.94 -4.18
CA ALA A 328 13.74 2.14 -3.92
C ALA A 328 12.88 1.21 -4.80
N VAL A 329 13.22 1.09 -6.09
CA VAL A 329 12.54 0.14 -7.00
C VAL A 329 12.70 -1.29 -6.51
N ASP A 330 13.93 -1.70 -6.11
CA ASP A 330 14.21 -3.05 -5.62
C ASP A 330 13.38 -3.42 -4.39
N GLN A 331 13.21 -2.49 -3.45
CA GLN A 331 12.36 -2.68 -2.27
C GLN A 331 10.89 -2.84 -2.64
N CYS A 332 10.40 -2.01 -3.57
CA CYS A 332 9.02 -2.12 -4.05
C CYS A 332 8.79 -3.44 -4.80
N ASP A 333 9.75 -3.86 -5.63
CA ASP A 333 9.68 -5.12 -6.38
C ASP A 333 9.67 -6.33 -5.45
N ALA A 334 10.49 -6.32 -4.40
CA ALA A 334 10.51 -7.38 -3.38
C ALA A 334 9.15 -7.48 -2.66
N ALA A 335 8.58 -6.34 -2.25
CA ALA A 335 7.27 -6.32 -1.62
C ALA A 335 6.14 -6.77 -2.56
N CYS A 336 6.15 -6.32 -3.83
CA CYS A 336 5.16 -6.73 -4.83
C CYS A 336 5.25 -8.24 -5.14
N LYS A 337 6.46 -8.83 -5.10
CA LYS A 337 6.65 -10.28 -5.24
C LYS A 337 6.07 -11.03 -4.05
N PHE A 338 6.35 -10.57 -2.84
CA PHE A 338 5.79 -11.15 -1.61
C PHE A 338 4.25 -11.12 -1.61
N LEU A 339 3.65 -10.01 -2.06
CA LEU A 339 2.20 -9.87 -2.21
C LEU A 339 1.62 -10.65 -3.40
N GLY A 340 2.44 -11.35 -4.20
CA GLY A 340 1.99 -12.10 -5.36
C GLY A 340 1.50 -11.24 -6.54
N VAL A 341 1.80 -9.94 -6.51
CA VAL A 341 1.44 -8.98 -7.57
C VAL A 341 2.41 -9.04 -8.72
N MET A 342 3.67 -9.40 -8.45
CA MET A 342 4.74 -9.55 -9.43
C MET A 342 5.28 -10.99 -9.41
N PRO A 343 5.55 -11.64 -10.56
CA PRO A 343 6.13 -12.97 -10.60
C PRO A 343 7.57 -12.97 -10.10
N GLU A 344 8.01 -14.04 -9.48
CA GLU A 344 9.36 -14.18 -8.90
C GLU A 344 10.51 -13.98 -9.91
N GLY A 345 10.29 -14.26 -11.20
CA GLY A 345 11.31 -14.13 -12.27
C GLY A 345 11.18 -12.90 -13.16
N GLY A 346 10.12 -12.10 -13.03
CA GLY A 346 9.71 -11.11 -14.06
C GLY A 346 10.68 -9.95 -14.31
N ASP A 347 11.49 -9.55 -13.33
CA ASP A 347 12.42 -8.42 -13.47
C ASP A 347 13.85 -8.82 -13.78
N ALA A 348 14.27 -10.03 -13.43
CA ALA A 348 15.59 -10.52 -13.79
C ALA A 348 15.75 -10.61 -15.31
N ASP A 349 14.70 -11.05 -16.04
CA ASP A 349 14.70 -11.09 -17.50
C ASP A 349 14.70 -9.68 -18.12
N ALA A 350 13.96 -8.72 -17.52
CA ALA A 350 13.97 -7.34 -18.00
C ALA A 350 15.31 -6.63 -17.74
N ARG A 351 15.94 -6.88 -16.59
CA ARG A 351 17.29 -6.37 -16.28
C ARG A 351 18.36 -7.01 -17.17
N ALA A 352 18.29 -8.31 -17.39
CA ALA A 352 19.20 -9.01 -18.30
C ALA A 352 19.09 -8.47 -19.72
N ILE A 353 17.88 -8.17 -20.20
CA ILE A 353 17.68 -7.54 -21.52
C ILE A 353 18.30 -6.14 -21.55
N VAL A 354 18.10 -5.32 -20.52
CA VAL A 354 18.66 -3.96 -20.43
C VAL A 354 20.18 -4.00 -20.33
N GLU A 355 20.75 -4.91 -19.53
CA GLU A 355 22.21 -5.11 -19.44
C GLU A 355 22.80 -5.62 -20.77
N GLN A 356 22.10 -6.52 -21.44
CA GLN A 356 22.51 -7.03 -22.74
C GLN A 356 22.46 -5.95 -23.82
N GLU A 357 21.43 -5.10 -23.82
CA GLU A 357 21.36 -3.95 -24.73
C GLU A 357 22.45 -2.91 -24.44
N GLN A 358 22.78 -2.66 -23.16
CA GLN A 358 23.89 -1.80 -22.78
C GLN A 358 25.22 -2.34 -23.29
N LEU A 359 25.48 -3.63 -23.08
CA LEU A 359 26.68 -4.28 -23.54
C LEU A 359 26.81 -4.22 -25.08
N MET A 360 25.70 -4.43 -25.78
CA MET A 360 25.64 -4.31 -27.24
C MET A 360 25.84 -2.88 -27.74
N ALA A 361 25.31 -1.88 -27.02
CA ALA A 361 25.52 -0.46 -27.33
C ALA A 361 26.98 -0.06 -27.09
N GLU A 362 27.59 -0.50 -26.03
CA GLU A 362 29.02 -0.27 -25.75
C GLU A 362 29.94 -0.96 -26.77
N MET A 363 29.60 -2.17 -27.21
CA MET A 363 30.33 -2.87 -28.29
C MET A 363 30.18 -2.15 -29.62
N ARG A 364 29.01 -1.63 -29.97
CA ARG A 364 28.78 -0.81 -31.19
C ARG A 364 29.58 0.49 -31.13
N ALA A 365 29.56 1.21 -29.99
CA ALA A 365 30.36 2.43 -29.81
C ALA A 365 31.88 2.17 -29.88
N SER A 366 32.32 1.02 -29.43
CA SER A 366 33.75 0.59 -29.51
C SER A 366 34.15 0.24 -30.95
N THR A 367 33.26 -0.42 -31.71
CA THR A 367 33.48 -0.73 -33.12
C THR A 367 33.45 0.51 -34.02
N GLU A 368 32.59 1.48 -33.73
CA GLU A 368 32.57 2.78 -34.45
C GLU A 368 33.84 3.61 -34.18
N LYS A 369 34.37 3.59 -32.96
CA LYS A 369 35.64 4.22 -32.63
C LYS A 369 36.83 3.53 -33.30
N ALA A 370 36.77 2.22 -33.52
CA ALA A 370 37.81 1.47 -34.24
C ALA A 370 37.70 1.63 -35.76
N ALA A 371 36.53 1.97 -36.28
CA ALA A 371 36.29 2.14 -37.73
C ALA A 371 36.54 3.56 -38.26
N SER A 372 36.99 4.50 -37.42
CA SER A 372 37.38 5.84 -37.88
C SER A 372 38.66 5.77 -38.66
N PRO A 373 38.69 5.94 -40.00
CA PRO A 373 39.93 5.85 -40.79
C PRO A 373 40.78 7.08 -40.53
N SER A 374 41.97 6.84 -39.96
CA SER A 374 43.02 7.85 -39.92
C SER A 374 43.36 8.29 -41.35
N THR A 375 42.96 9.49 -41.70
CA THR A 375 43.41 10.15 -42.95
C THR A 375 44.90 10.34 -42.93
N LYS A 376 45.68 9.34 -43.43
CA LYS A 376 47.04 9.56 -43.94
C LYS A 376 46.96 9.82 -45.45
N LYS A 377 47.22 11.06 -45.80
CA LYS A 377 47.51 11.46 -47.17
C LYS A 377 48.67 10.65 -47.71
N SER A 378 48.55 10.05 -48.89
CA SER A 378 49.65 9.68 -49.75
C SER A 378 49.28 9.65 -51.23
N PRO A 379 50.23 9.85 -52.19
CA PRO A 379 49.97 10.54 -53.41
C PRO A 379 49.75 9.63 -54.62
N ARG A 380 49.03 10.19 -55.58
CA ARG A 380 49.01 9.97 -57.05
C ARG A 380 49.93 8.84 -57.62
N GLY A 381 49.32 7.80 -58.20
CA GLY A 381 49.92 6.93 -59.21
C GLY A 381 48.84 6.46 -60.19
N LYS A 382 48.93 7.00 -61.43
CA LYS A 382 48.14 6.55 -62.59
C LYS A 382 48.66 5.20 -63.05
N THR A 383 47.81 4.20 -63.33
CA THR A 383 48.01 3.32 -64.51
C THR A 383 46.70 2.66 -64.93
N LYS A 384 46.55 2.63 -66.23
CA LYS A 384 45.51 2.03 -67.09
C LYS A 384 45.58 0.51 -67.04
N GLY A 385 44.46 -0.19 -67.23
CA GLY A 385 44.51 -1.36 -68.03
C GLY A 385 43.54 -2.49 -67.73
N LYS A 386 42.58 -2.64 -68.64
CA LYS A 386 42.03 -3.91 -69.21
C LYS A 386 41.11 -4.81 -68.33
N ARG A 387 39.86 -4.85 -68.79
CA ARG A 387 39.00 -6.04 -68.81
C ARG A 387 39.61 -7.15 -69.73
N PRO A 388 39.33 -8.41 -69.60
CA PRO A 388 38.05 -9.02 -69.95
C PRO A 388 37.67 -10.27 -69.06
N ARG A 389 36.32 -10.49 -68.91
CA ARG A 389 35.50 -11.56 -69.53
C ARG A 389 35.62 -12.99 -69.01
N ASP A 390 34.45 -13.51 -68.73
CA ASP A 390 33.91 -14.87 -68.80
C ASP A 390 34.28 -15.89 -67.69
N GLY A 391 33.19 -16.33 -67.00
CA GLY A 391 32.84 -17.70 -67.14
C GLY A 391 32.24 -18.38 -65.92
N LYS A 392 30.96 -18.75 -66.04
CA LYS A 392 30.25 -19.94 -65.54
C LYS A 392 29.98 -20.11 -64.03
N LYS A 393 28.65 -20.02 -63.77
CA LYS A 393 27.73 -21.10 -63.32
C LYS A 393 28.16 -21.97 -62.13
N ALA A 394 27.45 -21.95 -61.03
CA ALA A 394 26.30 -22.77 -60.63
C ALA A 394 26.30 -22.90 -59.10
N GLY A 395 25.17 -22.88 -58.53
CA GLY A 395 24.92 -23.18 -57.13
C GLY A 395 23.78 -22.31 -56.57
N THR A 396 22.58 -22.57 -57.05
CA THR A 396 21.36 -22.07 -56.46
C THR A 396 21.08 -22.89 -55.22
N GLU A 397 21.44 -22.38 -54.06
CA GLU A 397 20.78 -22.78 -52.81
C GLU A 397 19.73 -21.74 -52.53
N THR A 398 18.48 -22.18 -52.71
CA THR A 398 17.26 -21.49 -52.35
C THR A 398 17.22 -21.43 -50.83
N GLU A 399 17.58 -20.30 -50.28
CA GLU A 399 17.20 -19.90 -48.93
C GLU A 399 15.66 -19.73 -48.97
N THR A 400 14.96 -20.67 -48.36
CA THR A 400 13.55 -20.52 -48.00
C THR A 400 13.41 -19.27 -47.12
N PRO A 401 12.44 -18.38 -47.40
CA PRO A 401 12.19 -17.27 -46.48
C PRO A 401 11.82 -17.85 -45.11
N GLU A 402 12.55 -17.44 -44.07
CA GLU A 402 12.10 -17.66 -42.69
C GLU A 402 10.66 -17.13 -42.62
N GLU A 403 9.73 -18.04 -42.39
CA GLU A 403 8.34 -17.71 -42.07
C GLU A 403 8.40 -16.71 -40.91
N ASP A 404 7.80 -15.54 -41.11
CA ASP A 404 7.52 -14.56 -40.10
C ASP A 404 6.80 -15.25 -38.94
N GLN A 405 7.56 -15.71 -37.95
CA GLN A 405 6.96 -16.13 -36.70
C GLN A 405 6.27 -14.89 -36.10
N PRO A 406 4.99 -14.98 -35.77
CA PRO A 406 4.30 -13.87 -35.15
C PRO A 406 5.08 -13.43 -33.91
N PRO A 407 5.26 -12.13 -33.67
CA PRO A 407 6.03 -11.62 -32.55
C PRO A 407 5.51 -12.28 -31.27
N VAL A 408 6.42 -12.97 -30.56
CA VAL A 408 6.11 -13.58 -29.28
C VAL A 408 5.52 -12.46 -28.39
N PRO A 409 4.28 -12.60 -27.90
CA PRO A 409 3.69 -11.55 -27.08
C PRO A 409 4.61 -11.30 -25.89
N PRO A 410 4.86 -10.03 -25.52
CA PRO A 410 5.74 -9.70 -24.41
C PRO A 410 5.28 -10.46 -23.18
N LYS A 411 6.20 -11.19 -22.53
CA LYS A 411 5.92 -11.89 -21.27
C LYS A 411 5.29 -10.87 -20.31
N ARG A 412 4.11 -11.19 -19.76
CA ARG A 412 3.46 -10.34 -18.80
C ARG A 412 4.39 -10.19 -17.59
N LEU A 413 4.80 -8.95 -17.30
CA LEU A 413 5.63 -8.61 -16.13
C LEU A 413 4.87 -8.74 -14.81
N TRP A 414 3.53 -8.91 -14.85
CA TRP A 414 2.65 -8.86 -13.70
C TRP A 414 1.76 -10.10 -13.63
N CYS A 415 1.44 -10.57 -12.43
CA CYS A 415 0.66 -11.78 -12.18
C CYS A 415 -0.85 -11.64 -12.44
N GLY A 416 -1.29 -10.62 -13.12
CA GLY A 416 -2.69 -10.39 -13.44
C GLY A 416 -2.99 -8.92 -13.63
N SER A 417 -4.24 -8.57 -13.85
CA SER A 417 -4.71 -7.20 -13.82
C SER A 417 -5.20 -6.84 -12.41
N GLU A 418 -5.35 -5.54 -12.10
CA GLU A 418 -5.91 -5.07 -10.82
C GLU A 418 -7.29 -5.71 -10.53
N VAL A 419 -8.04 -6.08 -11.57
CA VAL A 419 -9.36 -6.73 -11.46
C VAL A 419 -9.26 -8.17 -10.97
N ASP A 420 -8.12 -8.84 -11.20
CA ASP A 420 -7.90 -10.24 -10.81
C ASP A 420 -7.35 -10.37 -9.37
N LEU A 421 -6.92 -9.26 -8.76
CA LEU A 421 -6.41 -9.22 -7.40
C LEU A 421 -7.55 -9.06 -6.38
N ALA A 422 -7.41 -9.70 -5.23
CA ALA A 422 -8.28 -9.41 -4.10
C ALA A 422 -8.15 -7.92 -3.70
N PRO A 423 -9.24 -7.21 -3.34
CA PRO A 423 -9.20 -5.80 -2.97
C PRO A 423 -8.20 -5.49 -1.85
N ARG A 424 -8.01 -6.41 -0.90
CA ARG A 424 -7.00 -6.31 0.15
C ARG A 424 -5.59 -6.29 -0.46
N THR A 425 -5.27 -7.27 -1.30
CA THR A 425 -3.95 -7.36 -1.96
C THR A 425 -3.67 -6.14 -2.82
N ALA A 426 -4.66 -5.66 -3.57
CA ALA A 426 -4.55 -4.43 -4.36
C ALA A 426 -4.31 -3.20 -3.47
N ALA A 427 -5.00 -3.10 -2.32
CA ALA A 427 -4.80 -2.02 -1.36
C ALA A 427 -3.41 -2.07 -0.70
N ASP A 428 -2.96 -3.26 -0.32
CA ASP A 428 -1.64 -3.48 0.29
C ASP A 428 -0.50 -3.21 -0.71
N ALA A 429 -0.69 -3.52 -1.99
CA ALA A 429 0.29 -3.26 -3.05
C ALA A 429 0.36 -1.79 -3.51
N ARG A 430 -0.73 -1.04 -3.39
CA ARG A 430 -0.84 0.35 -3.91
C ARG A 430 0.28 1.29 -3.46
N PRO A 431 0.69 1.36 -2.18
CA PRO A 431 1.81 2.21 -1.76
C PRO A 431 3.10 1.89 -2.50
N TYR A 432 3.41 0.61 -2.67
CA TYR A 432 4.62 0.16 -3.36
C TYR A 432 4.60 0.48 -4.85
N LEU A 433 3.46 0.27 -5.51
CA LEU A 433 3.28 0.61 -6.92
C LEU A 433 3.45 2.12 -7.15
N TYR A 434 2.90 2.94 -6.27
CA TYR A 434 3.03 4.40 -6.36
C TYR A 434 4.47 4.87 -6.15
N ILE A 435 5.15 4.38 -5.11
CA ILE A 435 6.55 4.71 -4.84
C ILE A 435 7.44 4.24 -6.00
N ARG A 436 7.21 3.03 -6.51
CA ARG A 436 7.91 2.49 -7.68
C ARG A 436 7.78 3.38 -8.91
N MET A 437 6.56 3.83 -9.20
CA MET A 437 6.29 4.75 -10.32
C MET A 437 7.11 6.02 -10.19
N LEU A 438 7.11 6.66 -9.03
CA LEU A 438 7.89 7.88 -8.77
C LEU A 438 9.39 7.63 -8.87
N ALA A 439 9.89 6.50 -8.37
CA ALA A 439 11.29 6.13 -8.46
C ALA A 439 11.73 5.90 -9.92
N LEU A 440 10.92 5.21 -10.72
CA LEU A 440 11.16 5.04 -12.16
C LEU A 440 11.15 6.39 -12.90
N GLN A 441 10.22 7.29 -12.57
CA GLN A 441 10.20 8.64 -13.12
C GLN A 441 11.48 9.42 -12.79
N GLY A 442 11.96 9.34 -11.56
CA GLY A 442 13.23 9.91 -11.14
C GLY A 442 14.43 9.34 -11.92
N LEU A 443 14.43 8.02 -12.13
CA LEU A 443 15.47 7.32 -12.92
C LEU A 443 15.44 7.72 -14.39
N VAL A 444 14.25 7.84 -15.00
CA VAL A 444 14.12 8.35 -16.38
C VAL A 444 14.73 9.74 -16.50
N GLY A 445 14.43 10.63 -15.55
CA GLY A 445 15.04 11.97 -15.51
C GLY A 445 16.56 11.93 -15.37
N ALA A 446 17.11 11.06 -14.55
CA ALA A 446 18.56 10.87 -14.38
C ALA A 446 19.22 10.26 -15.63
N ASP A 447 18.54 9.36 -16.35
CA ASP A 447 19.02 8.76 -17.58
C ASP A 447 19.02 9.76 -18.74
N LEU A 448 17.98 10.59 -18.87
CA LEU A 448 17.92 11.65 -19.85
C LEU A 448 19.05 12.67 -19.64
N THR A 449 19.29 13.09 -18.41
CA THR A 449 20.40 14.02 -18.10
C THR A 449 21.77 13.41 -18.36
N SER A 450 21.89 12.08 -18.25
CA SER A 450 23.12 11.31 -18.53
C SER A 450 23.23 10.84 -19.98
N THR A 451 22.32 11.25 -20.86
CA THR A 451 22.23 10.87 -22.30
C THR A 451 22.07 9.36 -22.54
N LYS A 452 21.54 8.61 -21.57
CA LYS A 452 21.29 7.16 -21.67
C LYS A 452 19.86 6.91 -22.19
N LEU A 453 19.62 7.25 -23.44
CA LEU A 453 18.27 7.28 -24.04
C LEU A 453 17.59 5.89 -24.09
N SER A 454 18.36 4.83 -24.33
CA SER A 454 17.84 3.44 -24.35
C SER A 454 17.31 3.01 -22.99
N LEU A 455 18.02 3.34 -21.90
CA LEU A 455 17.59 3.09 -20.54
C LEU A 455 16.34 3.90 -20.17
N ALA A 456 16.31 5.19 -20.52
CA ALA A 456 15.14 6.03 -20.28
C ALA A 456 13.91 5.46 -21.00
N ALA A 457 14.07 4.99 -22.25
CA ALA A 457 13.00 4.38 -23.02
C ALA A 457 12.51 3.06 -22.36
N ALA A 458 13.42 2.18 -21.95
CA ALA A 458 13.06 0.92 -21.28
C ALA A 458 12.30 1.15 -19.97
N ARG A 459 12.73 2.12 -19.15
CA ARG A 459 12.03 2.48 -17.91
C ARG A 459 10.68 3.13 -18.15
N THR A 460 10.55 3.92 -19.20
CA THR A 460 9.25 4.49 -19.62
C THR A 460 8.28 3.38 -20.02
N GLU A 461 8.75 2.33 -20.68
CA GLU A 461 7.93 1.19 -21.05
C GLU A 461 7.52 0.37 -19.82
N GLN A 462 8.41 0.20 -18.81
CA GLN A 462 8.05 -0.39 -17.52
C GLN A 462 6.94 0.40 -16.81
N MET A 463 7.03 1.74 -16.79
CA MET A 463 5.99 2.60 -16.22
C MET A 463 4.66 2.44 -16.98
N ARG A 464 4.71 2.38 -18.31
CA ARG A 464 3.53 2.21 -19.16
C ARG A 464 2.85 0.87 -18.88
N ALA A 465 3.62 -0.24 -18.84
CA ALA A 465 3.10 -1.56 -18.52
C ALA A 465 2.44 -1.60 -17.14
N MET A 466 3.01 -0.88 -16.15
CA MET A 466 2.44 -0.78 -14.81
C MET A 466 1.10 -0.03 -14.82
N VAL A 467 1.00 1.10 -15.51
CA VAL A 467 -0.26 1.88 -15.63
C VAL A 467 -1.34 1.11 -16.39
N GLU A 468 -0.97 0.35 -17.42
CA GLU A 468 -1.90 -0.50 -18.17
C GLU A 468 -2.45 -1.65 -17.32
N THR A 469 -1.64 -2.17 -16.39
CA THR A 469 -2.04 -3.28 -15.51
C THR A 469 -2.79 -2.80 -14.27
N TYR A 470 -2.39 -1.66 -13.70
CA TYR A 470 -2.93 -1.06 -12.48
C TYR A 470 -3.34 0.40 -12.74
N PRO A 471 -4.51 0.64 -13.39
CA PRO A 471 -4.93 1.97 -13.79
C PRO A 471 -5.50 2.86 -12.67
N ARG A 472 -5.71 2.33 -11.44
CA ARG A 472 -6.38 3.02 -10.33
C ARG A 472 -5.45 3.48 -9.23
#